data_3fe7c49577cf4f73290be8997151dae6
#
_entry.id   3fe7c49577cf4f73290be8997151dae6
#
_cell.length_a   1.000
_cell.length_b   1.000
_cell.length_c   1.000
_cell.angle_alpha   90.00
_cell.angle_beta   90.00
_cell.angle_gamma   90.00
#
_symmetry.space_group_name_H-M   'P 1'
#
loop_
_entity.id
_entity.type
_entity.pdbx_description
1 polymer ?
#
loop_
_entity_poly.entity_id
_entity_poly.type
_entity_poly.pdbx_seq_one_letter_code
_entity_poly.pdbx_strand_id
1 'polypeptide(L)'
;MVFITAGMGGGTGTGAAHVIARAAKELNILTVGVVTLPFLYEAPSRMRRAQQGLEELRKHVDTIIVIPNQNLFKIANEQTTYKESFQLSNSILRHGVQSVTDLMVKDGLVNLDFADVETVMSSMGKAMMGTGEAEGDDRANKATELALNNPLIDDYSLKGAKGLLINITGGEDLKLFEVDEIVNKIRDEVDSEAEIINCLLYTSPSPRDATLSPMPSSA
;
A
#
# COMPACT_ATOMS: atom_id res chain seq x y z
N MET A 1 -12.25 3.20 11.27
CA MET A 1 -10.95 2.59 10.95
C MET A 1 -9.80 3.42 11.52
N VAL A 2 -8.73 2.77 11.96
CA VAL A 2 -7.50 3.41 12.45
C VAL A 2 -6.30 2.82 11.72
N PHE A 3 -5.43 3.69 11.19
CA PHE A 3 -4.13 3.30 10.65
C PHE A 3 -3.04 3.55 11.68
N ILE A 4 -2.22 2.54 11.93
CA ILE A 4 -1.05 2.63 12.81
C ILE A 4 0.20 2.50 11.95
N THR A 5 0.93 3.60 11.80
CA THR A 5 2.16 3.61 11.00
C THR A 5 3.38 3.81 11.89
N ALA A 6 4.37 2.95 11.73
CA ALA A 6 5.60 3.06 12.50
C ALA A 6 6.80 2.42 11.80
N GLY A 7 7.99 2.98 12.02
CA GLY A 7 9.24 2.28 11.79
C GLY A 7 9.57 1.41 13.00
N MET A 8 9.64 0.10 12.79
CA MET A 8 9.92 -0.87 13.85
C MET A 8 11.43 -0.93 14.17
N GLY A 9 11.75 -1.30 15.41
CA GLY A 9 13.14 -1.41 15.89
C GLY A 9 13.65 -0.21 16.67
N GLY A 10 12.94 0.93 16.62
CA GLY A 10 13.17 2.08 17.52
C GLY A 10 12.49 1.90 18.88
N GLY A 11 12.52 2.94 19.69
CA GLY A 11 11.86 2.95 21.01
C GLY A 11 10.36 3.24 20.91
N THR A 12 10.00 4.40 20.39
CA THR A 12 8.63 4.92 20.40
C THR A 12 7.69 4.10 19.52
N GLY A 13 8.01 3.93 18.24
CA GLY A 13 7.15 3.18 17.30
C GLY A 13 6.94 1.74 17.73
N THR A 14 8.02 1.04 18.07
CA THR A 14 7.96 -0.35 18.52
C THR A 14 7.16 -0.53 19.81
N GLY A 15 7.35 0.39 20.76
CA GLY A 15 6.71 0.28 22.09
C GLY A 15 5.26 0.79 22.14
N ALA A 16 4.92 1.80 21.34
CA ALA A 16 3.59 2.42 21.39
C ALA A 16 2.58 1.79 20.43
N ALA A 17 3.03 1.29 19.25
CA ALA A 17 2.13 0.83 18.19
C ALA A 17 1.13 -0.24 18.67
N HIS A 18 1.61 -1.27 19.36
CA HIS A 18 0.75 -2.36 19.84
C HIS A 18 -0.19 -1.91 20.97
N VAL A 19 0.18 -0.93 21.78
CA VAL A 19 -0.66 -0.38 22.85
C VAL A 19 -1.84 0.39 22.25
N ILE A 20 -1.56 1.21 21.21
CA ILE A 20 -2.60 1.95 20.49
C ILE A 20 -3.52 0.98 19.74
N ALA A 21 -2.95 -0.04 19.08
CA ALA A 21 -3.71 -1.06 18.40
C ALA A 21 -4.67 -1.80 19.32
N ARG A 22 -4.21 -2.18 20.51
CA ARG A 22 -5.03 -2.83 21.53
C ARG A 22 -6.21 -1.93 21.96
N ALA A 23 -5.94 -0.67 22.22
CA ALA A 23 -7.00 0.27 22.61
C ALA A 23 -8.04 0.46 21.47
N ALA A 24 -7.61 0.53 20.22
CA ALA A 24 -8.52 0.60 19.07
C ALA A 24 -9.37 -0.67 18.94
N LYS A 25 -8.76 -1.84 19.12
CA LYS A 25 -9.44 -3.13 19.06
C LYS A 25 -10.46 -3.30 20.21
N GLU A 26 -10.15 -2.84 21.41
CA GLU A 26 -11.09 -2.81 22.55
C GLU A 26 -12.33 -1.95 22.27
N LEU A 27 -12.20 -0.97 21.39
CA LEU A 27 -13.31 -0.12 20.92
C LEU A 27 -14.00 -0.68 19.66
N ASN A 28 -13.67 -1.88 19.22
CA ASN A 28 -14.16 -2.50 17.98
C ASN A 28 -13.93 -1.63 16.73
N ILE A 29 -12.79 -0.95 16.68
CA ILE A 29 -12.41 -0.15 15.52
C ILE A 29 -11.49 -0.96 14.63
N LEU A 30 -11.86 -1.12 13.34
CA LEU A 30 -11.02 -1.76 12.34
C LEU A 30 -9.62 -1.12 12.34
N THR A 31 -8.60 -1.93 12.64
CA THR A 31 -7.23 -1.48 12.89
C THR A 31 -6.27 -2.06 11.88
N VAL A 32 -5.64 -1.20 11.09
CA VAL A 32 -4.67 -1.57 10.06
C VAL A 32 -3.28 -1.07 10.45
N GLY A 33 -2.33 -2.00 10.57
CA GLY A 33 -0.92 -1.69 10.80
C GLY A 33 -0.17 -1.54 9.47
N VAL A 34 0.57 -0.45 9.27
CA VAL A 34 1.47 -0.27 8.13
C VAL A 34 2.85 0.08 8.68
N VAL A 35 3.76 -0.88 8.66
CA VAL A 35 5.04 -0.75 9.37
C VAL A 35 6.23 -1.10 8.50
N THR A 36 7.36 -0.44 8.76
CA THR A 36 8.62 -0.78 8.10
C THR A 36 9.54 -1.57 9.04
N LEU A 37 10.27 -2.52 8.46
CA LEU A 37 11.39 -3.18 9.14
C LEU A 37 12.70 -2.48 8.80
N PRO A 38 13.66 -2.39 9.74
CA PRO A 38 14.92 -1.73 9.53
C PRO A 38 15.75 -2.41 8.43
N PHE A 39 16.67 -1.66 7.85
CA PHE A 39 17.67 -2.23 6.95
C PHE A 39 18.63 -3.16 7.70
N LEU A 40 19.20 -4.12 7.00
CA LEU A 40 20.15 -5.08 7.61
C LEU A 40 21.39 -4.41 8.20
N TYR A 41 21.83 -3.28 7.62
CA TYR A 41 22.99 -2.53 8.12
C TYR A 41 22.70 -1.73 9.40
N GLU A 42 21.45 -1.59 9.83
CA GLU A 42 21.06 -0.85 11.05
C GLU A 42 21.33 -1.62 12.36
N ALA A 43 21.94 -2.73 12.31
CA ALA A 43 22.34 -3.66 13.36
C ALA A 43 21.31 -4.77 13.69
N PRO A 44 21.82 -5.98 13.97
CA PRO A 44 20.95 -7.15 14.29
C PRO A 44 20.10 -6.96 15.53
N SER A 45 20.56 -6.18 16.51
CA SER A 45 19.79 -5.87 17.72
C SER A 45 18.53 -5.04 17.42
N ARG A 46 18.63 -4.15 16.42
CA ARG A 46 17.49 -3.33 15.97
C ARG A 46 16.46 -4.19 15.25
N MET A 47 16.92 -5.11 14.40
CA MET A 47 16.04 -6.07 13.72
C MET A 47 15.32 -7.00 14.71
N ARG A 48 16.02 -7.52 15.73
CA ARG A 48 15.37 -8.34 16.77
C ARG A 48 14.26 -7.59 17.50
N ARG A 49 14.51 -6.32 17.91
CA ARG A 49 13.49 -5.48 18.52
C ARG A 49 12.32 -5.20 17.58
N ALA A 50 12.61 -5.00 16.29
CA ALA A 50 11.59 -4.79 15.28
C ALA A 50 10.67 -6.01 15.14
N GLN A 51 11.26 -7.21 15.08
CA GLN A 51 10.49 -8.46 15.00
C GLN A 51 9.64 -8.72 16.25
N GLN A 52 10.18 -8.49 17.44
CA GLN A 52 9.42 -8.63 18.69
C GLN A 52 8.23 -7.65 18.72
N GLY A 53 8.46 -6.37 18.37
CA GLY A 53 7.39 -5.39 18.31
C GLY A 53 6.34 -5.69 17.24
N LEU A 54 6.77 -6.26 16.11
CA LEU A 54 5.88 -6.70 15.04
C LEU A 54 4.97 -7.85 15.51
N GLU A 55 5.52 -8.82 16.23
CA GLU A 55 4.74 -9.93 16.79
C GLU A 55 3.70 -9.45 17.80
N GLU A 56 4.07 -8.49 18.65
CA GLU A 56 3.11 -7.89 19.59
C GLU A 56 2.03 -7.09 18.86
N LEU A 57 2.40 -6.31 17.85
CA LEU A 57 1.43 -5.53 17.05
C LEU A 57 0.43 -6.43 16.34
N ARG A 58 0.88 -7.55 15.77
CA ARG A 58 0.02 -8.53 15.05
C ARG A 58 -1.13 -9.08 15.88
N LYS A 59 -0.97 -9.16 17.20
CA LYS A 59 -2.03 -9.65 18.11
C LYS A 59 -3.21 -8.69 18.23
N HIS A 60 -3.00 -7.44 17.86
CA HIS A 60 -3.95 -6.35 18.12
C HIS A 60 -4.42 -5.62 16.87
N VAL A 61 -3.93 -5.98 15.69
CA VAL A 61 -4.43 -5.43 14.41
C VAL A 61 -5.24 -6.47 13.66
N ASP A 62 -6.16 -6.03 12.84
CA ASP A 62 -6.95 -6.90 11.96
C ASP A 62 -6.16 -7.24 10.70
N THR A 63 -5.48 -6.24 10.14
CA THR A 63 -4.58 -6.41 8.99
C THR A 63 -3.25 -5.71 9.26
N ILE A 64 -2.16 -6.31 8.78
CA ILE A 64 -0.83 -5.70 8.87
C ILE A 64 -0.09 -5.78 7.53
N ILE A 65 0.35 -4.62 7.06
CA ILE A 65 1.23 -4.47 5.91
C ILE A 65 2.64 -4.24 6.45
N VAL A 66 3.55 -5.15 6.12
CA VAL A 66 4.95 -5.07 6.54
C VAL A 66 5.81 -4.77 5.34
N ILE A 67 6.56 -3.68 5.41
CA ILE A 67 7.47 -3.21 4.37
C ILE A 67 8.91 -3.43 4.85
N PRO A 68 9.62 -4.46 4.35
CA PRO A 68 11.02 -4.63 4.66
C PRO A 68 11.84 -3.56 3.92
N ASN A 69 12.52 -2.66 4.65
CA ASN A 69 13.36 -1.64 4.03
C ASN A 69 14.46 -2.25 3.15
N GLN A 70 14.88 -3.49 3.44
CA GLN A 70 15.85 -4.20 2.63
C GLN A 70 15.39 -4.39 1.17
N ASN A 71 14.09 -4.53 0.93
CA ASN A 71 13.55 -4.68 -0.41
C ASN A 71 13.65 -3.40 -1.25
N LEU A 72 13.84 -2.25 -0.60
CA LEU A 72 14.05 -0.97 -1.28
C LEU A 72 15.34 -0.95 -2.12
N PHE A 73 16.33 -1.79 -1.79
CA PHE A 73 17.53 -1.96 -2.62
C PHE A 73 17.23 -2.46 -4.04
N LYS A 74 16.10 -3.15 -4.23
CA LYS A 74 15.66 -3.60 -5.56
C LYS A 74 15.14 -2.44 -6.43
N ILE A 75 14.74 -1.32 -5.82
CA ILE A 75 14.20 -0.13 -6.48
C ILE A 75 15.24 0.99 -6.53
N ALA A 76 16.16 1.02 -5.55
CA ALA A 76 17.24 2.01 -5.46
C ALA A 76 18.28 1.77 -6.56
N ASN A 77 18.89 2.85 -7.04
CA ASN A 77 20.05 2.78 -7.92
C ASN A 77 21.35 3.01 -7.12
N GLU A 78 22.51 2.77 -7.75
CA GLU A 78 23.82 2.93 -7.10
C GLU A 78 24.13 4.36 -6.64
N GLN A 79 23.40 5.36 -7.16
CA GLN A 79 23.55 6.77 -6.79
C GLN A 79 22.61 7.19 -5.68
N THR A 80 21.68 6.32 -5.26
CA THR A 80 20.70 6.61 -4.21
C THR A 80 21.41 6.84 -2.88
N THR A 81 21.26 8.04 -2.34
CA THR A 81 21.89 8.40 -1.06
C THR A 81 21.17 7.75 0.12
N TYR A 82 21.88 7.66 1.25
CA TYR A 82 21.31 7.18 2.51
C TYR A 82 20.04 7.95 2.92
N LYS A 83 20.02 9.27 2.74
CA LYS A 83 18.85 10.11 3.02
C LYS A 83 17.67 9.77 2.11
N GLU A 84 17.94 9.57 0.84
CA GLU A 84 16.91 9.22 -0.16
C GLU A 84 16.29 7.85 0.12
N SER A 85 17.05 6.88 0.61
CA SER A 85 16.52 5.56 0.98
C SER A 85 15.46 5.64 2.09
N PHE A 86 15.63 6.51 3.08
CA PHE A 86 14.60 6.75 4.10
C PHE A 86 13.42 7.57 3.56
N GLN A 87 13.66 8.49 2.65
CA GLN A 87 12.55 9.20 1.98
C GLN A 87 11.72 8.24 1.15
N LEU A 88 12.35 7.30 0.45
CA LEU A 88 11.67 6.24 -0.28
C LEU A 88 10.81 5.36 0.65
N SER A 89 11.38 4.93 1.78
CA SER A 89 10.64 4.18 2.81
C SER A 89 9.41 4.94 3.30
N ASN A 90 9.56 6.23 3.60
CA ASN A 90 8.45 7.09 4.04
C ASN A 90 7.39 7.28 2.94
N SER A 91 7.82 7.42 1.69
CA SER A 91 6.92 7.54 0.55
C SER A 91 6.05 6.28 0.39
N ILE A 92 6.66 5.11 0.53
CA ILE A 92 5.95 3.84 0.43
C ILE A 92 4.96 3.65 1.57
N LEU A 93 5.34 3.99 2.81
CA LEU A 93 4.40 4.00 3.94
C LEU A 93 3.19 4.90 3.66
N ARG A 94 3.45 6.11 3.16
CA ARG A 94 2.40 7.05 2.78
C ARG A 94 1.50 6.48 1.70
N HIS A 95 2.06 5.91 0.63
CA HIS A 95 1.29 5.30 -0.45
C HIS A 95 0.46 4.12 0.06
N GLY A 96 1.00 3.30 0.98
CA GLY A 96 0.26 2.19 1.59
C GLY A 96 -0.98 2.63 2.36
N VAL A 97 -0.88 3.70 3.13
CA VAL A 97 -2.03 4.28 3.83
C VAL A 97 -2.98 4.96 2.85
N GLN A 98 -2.43 5.74 1.93
CA GLN A 98 -3.20 6.53 0.97
C GLN A 98 -4.02 5.62 0.03
N SER A 99 -3.46 4.53 -0.46
CA SER A 99 -4.16 3.59 -1.34
C SER A 99 -5.46 3.08 -0.71
N VAL A 100 -5.41 2.70 0.56
CA VAL A 100 -6.61 2.22 1.28
C VAL A 100 -7.55 3.38 1.63
N THR A 101 -7.01 4.55 2.00
CA THR A 101 -7.82 5.71 2.37
C THR A 101 -8.56 6.28 1.16
N ASP A 102 -7.88 6.34 0.01
CA ASP A 102 -8.46 6.85 -1.24
C ASP A 102 -9.69 6.04 -1.70
N LEU A 103 -9.70 4.74 -1.43
CA LEU A 103 -10.84 3.87 -1.72
C LEU A 103 -12.12 4.27 -0.96
N MET A 104 -11.97 4.88 0.21
CA MET A 104 -13.10 5.25 1.07
C MET A 104 -13.50 6.73 0.96
N VAL A 105 -12.57 7.60 0.54
CA VAL A 105 -12.74 9.06 0.61
C VAL A 105 -12.91 9.69 -0.76
N LYS A 106 -12.31 9.11 -1.79
CA LYS A 106 -12.42 9.64 -3.15
C LYS A 106 -13.68 9.12 -3.84
N ASP A 107 -14.42 10.04 -4.44
CA ASP A 107 -15.52 9.68 -5.32
C ASP A 107 -14.98 9.05 -6.61
N GLY A 108 -15.42 7.84 -6.91
CA GLY A 108 -15.05 7.09 -8.11
C GLY A 108 -16.28 6.66 -8.90
N LEU A 109 -16.09 6.03 -10.05
CA LEU A 109 -17.17 5.38 -10.80
C LEU A 109 -17.73 4.15 -10.09
N VAL A 110 -16.84 3.40 -9.43
CA VAL A 110 -17.18 2.24 -8.61
C VAL A 110 -16.62 2.53 -7.24
N ASN A 111 -17.50 2.93 -6.35
CA ASN A 111 -17.15 3.21 -4.95
C ASN A 111 -17.33 1.93 -4.13
N LEU A 112 -16.38 1.74 -3.22
CA LEU A 112 -16.50 0.74 -2.18
C LEU A 112 -17.12 1.38 -0.95
N ASP A 113 -18.06 0.69 -0.32
CA ASP A 113 -18.51 1.09 0.99
C ASP A 113 -17.53 0.60 2.09
N PHE A 114 -17.67 1.16 3.27
CA PHE A 114 -16.80 0.80 4.39
C PHE A 114 -16.96 -0.68 4.77
N ALA A 115 -18.15 -1.26 4.59
CA ALA A 115 -18.44 -2.64 4.95
C ALA A 115 -17.67 -3.64 4.05
N ASP A 116 -17.54 -3.34 2.76
CA ASP A 116 -16.75 -4.15 1.83
C ASP A 116 -15.28 -4.16 2.22
N VAL A 117 -14.71 -2.97 2.50
CA VAL A 117 -13.32 -2.84 2.96
C VAL A 117 -13.12 -3.55 4.30
N GLU A 118 -14.07 -3.41 5.24
CA GLU A 118 -14.01 -4.07 6.53
C GLU A 118 -14.04 -5.58 6.39
N THR A 119 -14.88 -6.13 5.53
CA THR A 119 -14.99 -7.58 5.30
C THR A 119 -13.67 -8.16 4.82
N VAL A 120 -13.06 -7.57 3.80
CA VAL A 120 -11.77 -8.04 3.28
C VAL A 120 -10.66 -7.85 4.30
N MET A 121 -10.57 -6.69 4.95
CA MET A 121 -9.46 -6.37 5.85
C MET A 121 -9.54 -7.05 7.22
N SER A 122 -10.71 -7.38 7.72
CA SER A 122 -10.86 -8.06 9.02
C SER A 122 -10.31 -9.48 9.05
N SER A 123 -10.16 -10.11 7.89
CA SER A 123 -9.77 -11.52 7.76
C SER A 123 -8.32 -11.73 7.31
N MET A 124 -7.59 -10.66 6.95
CA MET A 124 -6.37 -10.81 6.15
C MET A 124 -5.10 -11.13 6.94
N GLY A 125 -5.00 -10.75 8.20
CA GLY A 125 -3.75 -10.97 8.94
C GLY A 125 -2.57 -10.23 8.28
N LYS A 126 -1.68 -10.94 7.58
CA LYS A 126 -0.57 -10.33 6.82
C LYS A 126 -1.04 -9.94 5.41
N ALA A 127 -0.98 -8.67 5.08
CA ALA A 127 -1.26 -8.15 3.76
C ALA A 127 0.03 -7.67 3.06
N MET A 128 -0.02 -7.64 1.74
CA MET A 128 1.03 -7.12 0.87
C MET A 128 0.44 -6.06 -0.04
N MET A 129 1.31 -5.20 -0.55
CA MET A 129 0.92 -4.13 -1.44
C MET A 129 1.86 -4.07 -2.64
N GLY A 130 1.28 -3.99 -3.84
CA GLY A 130 1.98 -3.70 -5.07
C GLY A 130 1.40 -2.46 -5.72
N THR A 131 2.24 -1.64 -6.33
CA THR A 131 1.83 -0.47 -7.10
C THR A 131 2.51 -0.48 -8.44
N GLY A 132 1.81 -0.05 -9.49
CA GLY A 132 2.36 0.09 -10.82
C GLY A 132 1.73 1.26 -11.54
N GLU A 133 2.55 2.04 -12.23
CA GLU A 133 2.13 3.18 -13.02
C GLU A 133 2.68 3.05 -14.43
N ALA A 134 1.86 3.33 -15.44
CA ALA A 134 2.28 3.32 -16.83
C ALA A 134 1.46 4.30 -17.66
N GLU A 135 2.07 4.78 -18.74
CA GLU A 135 1.48 5.70 -19.71
C GLU A 135 1.63 5.16 -21.14
N GLY A 136 0.83 5.70 -22.05
CA GLY A 136 0.89 5.39 -23.49
C GLY A 136 0.27 4.06 -23.86
N ASP A 137 0.75 3.46 -24.93
CA ASP A 137 0.25 2.20 -25.47
C ASP A 137 0.56 1.05 -24.51
N ASP A 138 -0.43 0.14 -24.34
CA ASP A 138 -0.33 -1.04 -23.46
C ASP A 138 -0.09 -0.69 -21.98
N ARG A 139 -0.58 0.48 -21.55
CA ARG A 139 -0.41 0.98 -20.18
C ARG A 139 -1.04 0.06 -19.13
N ALA A 140 -2.17 -0.56 -19.44
CA ALA A 140 -2.88 -1.50 -18.55
C ALA A 140 -1.99 -2.70 -18.20
N ASN A 141 -1.44 -3.38 -19.20
CA ASN A 141 -0.54 -4.51 -19.00
C ASN A 141 0.73 -4.13 -18.26
N LYS A 142 1.38 -3.04 -18.66
CA LYS A 142 2.62 -2.55 -18.04
C LYS A 142 2.42 -2.20 -16.58
N ALA A 143 1.35 -1.45 -16.25
CA ALA A 143 1.05 -1.09 -14.86
C ALA A 143 0.76 -2.33 -14.01
N THR A 144 -0.01 -3.29 -14.56
CA THR A 144 -0.30 -4.54 -13.87
C THR A 144 0.95 -5.37 -13.60
N GLU A 145 1.83 -5.49 -14.57
CA GLU A 145 3.11 -6.19 -14.39
C GLU A 145 4.00 -5.54 -13.34
N LEU A 146 4.08 -4.20 -13.34
CA LEU A 146 4.82 -3.47 -12.33
C LEU A 146 4.23 -3.64 -10.94
N ALA A 147 2.90 -3.69 -10.82
CA ALA A 147 2.23 -3.93 -9.55
C ALA A 147 2.46 -5.36 -9.03
N LEU A 148 2.31 -6.38 -9.88
CA LEU A 148 2.49 -7.79 -9.52
C LEU A 148 3.94 -8.13 -9.21
N ASN A 149 4.89 -7.57 -9.95
CA ASN A 149 6.33 -7.75 -9.75
C ASN A 149 6.93 -6.69 -8.82
N ASN A 150 6.10 -6.01 -8.01
CA ASN A 150 6.59 -4.98 -7.11
C ASN A 150 7.52 -5.62 -6.05
N PRO A 151 8.74 -5.11 -5.88
CA PRO A 151 9.72 -5.67 -4.94
C PRO A 151 9.30 -5.57 -3.46
N LEU A 152 8.23 -4.87 -3.16
CA LEU A 152 7.61 -4.84 -1.82
C LEU A 152 6.74 -6.07 -1.57
N ILE A 153 6.32 -6.77 -2.62
CA ILE A 153 5.72 -8.09 -2.52
C ILE A 153 6.88 -9.04 -2.28
N ASP A 154 6.93 -9.61 -1.09
CA ASP A 154 7.92 -10.62 -0.72
C ASP A 154 7.64 -11.92 -1.51
N ASP A 155 8.60 -12.86 -1.56
CA ASP A 155 8.56 -14.12 -2.32
C ASP A 155 7.34 -15.04 -2.06
N TYR A 156 6.27 -14.48 -1.49
CA TYR A 156 5.00 -15.16 -1.31
C TYR A 156 4.21 -15.15 -2.61
N SER A 157 3.88 -16.32 -3.09
CA SER A 157 2.95 -16.48 -4.20
C SER A 157 1.61 -15.81 -3.90
N LEU A 158 1.12 -14.96 -4.78
CA LEU A 158 -0.25 -14.42 -4.76
C LEU A 158 -1.31 -15.53 -4.74
N LYS A 159 -0.94 -16.74 -5.17
CA LYS A 159 -1.80 -17.94 -5.16
C LYS A 159 -2.34 -18.35 -3.79
N GLY A 160 -1.82 -17.80 -2.70
CA GLY A 160 -2.32 -18.05 -1.34
C GLY A 160 -3.15 -16.90 -0.77
N ALA A 161 -3.42 -15.86 -1.56
CA ALA A 161 -4.22 -14.73 -1.12
C ALA A 161 -5.70 -15.13 -0.96
N LYS A 162 -6.28 -14.83 0.20
CA LYS A 162 -7.69 -15.06 0.48
C LYS A 162 -8.59 -13.90 0.06
N GLY A 163 -8.02 -12.72 -0.03
CA GLY A 163 -8.71 -11.51 -0.46
C GLY A 163 -7.76 -10.57 -1.17
N LEU A 164 -8.27 -9.83 -2.13
CA LEU A 164 -7.53 -8.90 -2.94
C LEU A 164 -8.33 -7.62 -3.14
N LEU A 165 -7.66 -6.50 -2.89
CA LEU A 165 -8.20 -5.18 -3.12
C LEU A 165 -7.45 -4.54 -4.28
N ILE A 166 -8.16 -4.27 -5.38
CA ILE A 166 -7.60 -3.67 -6.58
C ILE A 166 -8.11 -2.24 -6.69
N ASN A 167 -7.19 -1.29 -6.71
CA ASN A 167 -7.48 0.10 -6.98
C ASN A 167 -6.93 0.48 -8.35
N ILE A 168 -7.81 0.81 -9.27
CA ILE A 168 -7.46 1.28 -10.62
C ILE A 168 -7.74 2.78 -10.68
N THR A 169 -6.71 3.55 -10.95
CA THR A 169 -6.83 5.01 -11.09
C THR A 169 -6.41 5.42 -12.49
N GLY A 170 -7.26 6.14 -13.19
CA GLY A 170 -6.99 6.61 -14.54
C GLY A 170 -7.65 7.95 -14.86
N GLY A 171 -7.34 8.52 -16.00
CA GLY A 171 -8.02 9.69 -16.53
C GLY A 171 -9.36 9.33 -17.17
N GLU A 172 -10.07 10.35 -17.72
CA GLU A 172 -11.34 10.18 -18.44
C GLU A 172 -11.20 9.31 -19.70
N ASP A 173 -9.98 9.09 -20.17
CA ASP A 173 -9.63 8.26 -21.32
C ASP A 173 -9.48 6.77 -21.01
N LEU A 174 -9.66 6.36 -19.75
CA LEU A 174 -9.56 4.97 -19.32
C LEU A 174 -10.68 4.13 -19.95
N LYS A 175 -10.29 3.11 -20.70
CA LYS A 175 -11.20 2.26 -21.47
C LYS A 175 -11.67 1.07 -20.64
N LEU A 176 -12.90 0.63 -20.88
CA LEU A 176 -13.47 -0.56 -20.24
C LEU A 176 -12.60 -1.81 -20.44
N PHE A 177 -12.06 -1.98 -21.65
CA PHE A 177 -11.20 -3.13 -21.97
C PHE A 177 -9.88 -3.11 -21.19
N GLU A 178 -9.34 -1.92 -20.86
CA GLU A 178 -8.13 -1.80 -20.04
C GLU A 178 -8.40 -2.26 -18.60
N VAL A 179 -9.56 -1.91 -18.06
CA VAL A 179 -10.00 -2.37 -16.72
C VAL A 179 -10.19 -3.88 -16.69
N ASP A 180 -10.87 -4.44 -17.68
CA ASP A 180 -11.11 -5.89 -17.80
C ASP A 180 -9.78 -6.66 -17.92
N GLU A 181 -8.85 -6.16 -18.71
CA GLU A 181 -7.52 -6.75 -18.89
C GLU A 181 -6.71 -6.77 -17.58
N ILE A 182 -6.71 -5.66 -16.83
CA ILE A 182 -6.06 -5.57 -15.51
C ILE A 182 -6.65 -6.61 -14.56
N VAL A 183 -7.98 -6.63 -14.42
CA VAL A 183 -8.67 -7.50 -13.48
C VAL A 183 -8.47 -8.98 -13.82
N ASN A 184 -8.58 -9.34 -15.09
CA ASN A 184 -8.38 -10.73 -15.54
C ASN A 184 -6.93 -11.19 -15.32
N LYS A 185 -5.95 -10.36 -15.67
CA LYS A 185 -4.54 -10.68 -15.46
C LYS A 185 -4.19 -10.89 -13.99
N ILE A 186 -4.74 -10.06 -13.09
CA ILE A 186 -4.55 -10.21 -11.66
C ILE A 186 -5.27 -11.46 -11.14
N ARG A 187 -6.49 -11.73 -11.63
CA ARG A 187 -7.28 -12.90 -11.25
C ARG A 187 -6.57 -14.21 -11.59
N ASP A 188 -5.86 -14.26 -12.70
CA ASP A 188 -5.10 -15.45 -13.14
C ASP A 188 -3.92 -15.77 -12.20
N GLU A 189 -3.44 -14.77 -11.42
CA GLU A 189 -2.31 -14.93 -10.49
C GLU A 189 -2.76 -15.28 -9.06
N VAL A 190 -4.04 -15.20 -8.73
CA VAL A 190 -4.58 -15.49 -7.40
C VAL A 190 -5.41 -16.77 -7.38
N ASP A 191 -5.75 -17.25 -6.18
CA ASP A 191 -6.63 -18.39 -6.01
C ASP A 191 -8.03 -18.08 -6.54
N SER A 192 -8.67 -19.07 -7.17
CA SER A 192 -10.05 -18.95 -7.66
C SER A 192 -11.09 -18.66 -6.58
N GLU A 193 -10.78 -19.02 -5.33
CA GLU A 193 -11.63 -18.79 -4.16
C GLU A 193 -11.33 -17.44 -3.47
N ALA A 194 -10.36 -16.65 -3.98
CA ALA A 194 -10.03 -15.36 -3.40
C ALA A 194 -11.16 -14.34 -3.63
N GLU A 195 -11.52 -13.62 -2.58
CA GLU A 195 -12.45 -12.51 -2.67
C GLU A 195 -11.76 -11.31 -3.32
N ILE A 196 -12.24 -10.89 -4.50
CA ILE A 196 -11.65 -9.79 -5.26
C ILE A 196 -12.59 -8.61 -5.26
N ILE A 197 -12.13 -7.51 -4.68
CA ILE A 197 -12.84 -6.23 -4.66
C ILE A 197 -12.11 -5.23 -5.54
N ASN A 198 -12.83 -4.64 -6.50
CA ASN A 198 -12.30 -3.67 -7.43
C ASN A 198 -12.88 -2.29 -7.15
N CYS A 199 -12.02 -1.28 -7.13
CA CYS A 199 -12.40 0.12 -7.10
C CYS A 199 -11.85 0.84 -8.32
N LEU A 200 -12.65 1.71 -8.90
CA LEU A 200 -12.27 2.51 -10.06
C LEU A 200 -12.35 3.99 -9.71
N LEU A 201 -11.20 4.63 -9.62
CA LEU A 201 -11.08 6.06 -9.32
C LEU A 201 -10.68 6.85 -10.58
N TYR A 202 -11.30 8.01 -10.78
CA TYR A 202 -10.82 8.97 -11.76
C TYR A 202 -9.91 10.01 -11.13
N THR A 203 -8.78 10.28 -11.77
CA THR A 203 -8.03 11.51 -11.55
C THR A 203 -8.64 12.59 -12.46
N SER A 204 -9.55 13.38 -11.92
CA SER A 204 -9.82 14.67 -12.52
C SER A 204 -8.62 15.57 -12.21
N PRO A 205 -8.05 16.30 -13.20
CA PRO A 205 -7.06 17.33 -12.89
C PRO A 205 -7.69 18.31 -11.90
N SER A 206 -7.16 18.30 -10.66
CA SER A 206 -7.67 19.21 -9.64
C SER A 206 -7.46 20.65 -10.09
N PRO A 207 -8.45 21.55 -9.95
CA PRO A 207 -8.23 22.97 -10.21
C PRO A 207 -7.08 23.57 -9.40
N ARG A 208 -6.61 22.89 -8.34
CA ARG A 208 -5.43 23.27 -7.57
C ARG A 208 -4.12 22.92 -8.26
N ASP A 209 -4.09 21.94 -9.14
CA ASP A 209 -2.91 21.58 -9.93
C ASP A 209 -2.74 22.55 -11.12
N ALA A 210 -3.84 23.17 -11.58
CA ALA A 210 -3.81 24.22 -12.60
C ALA A 210 -3.24 25.57 -12.11
N THR A 211 -3.10 25.77 -10.80
CA THR A 211 -2.58 27.01 -10.20
C THR A 211 -1.07 27.03 -9.97
N LEU A 212 -0.35 25.98 -10.34
CA LEU A 212 1.12 25.91 -10.27
C LEU A 212 1.84 26.19 -11.60
N SER A 213 1.13 26.65 -12.62
CA SER A 213 1.78 27.24 -13.80
C SER A 213 2.37 28.59 -13.40
N PRO A 214 3.69 28.82 -13.60
CA PRO A 214 4.27 30.13 -13.33
C PRO A 214 3.62 31.13 -14.25
N MET A 215 3.04 32.19 -13.68
CA MET A 215 2.59 33.34 -14.46
C MET A 215 3.77 33.89 -15.26
N PRO A 216 3.62 34.17 -16.55
CA PRO A 216 4.65 34.89 -17.28
C PRO A 216 4.78 36.30 -16.64
N SER A 217 5.99 36.64 -16.22
CA SER A 217 6.31 38.00 -15.80
C SER A 217 6.07 38.95 -16.96
N SER A 218 5.01 39.70 -16.89
CA SER A 218 4.82 40.84 -17.81
C SER A 218 5.83 41.90 -17.42
N ALA A 219 6.57 42.34 -18.43
CA ALA A 219 7.53 43.43 -18.41
C ALA A 219 6.92 44.76 -17.92
#